data_b6372357ac442fefc5fc1c50180d3d3e
#
_entry.id   b6372357ac442fefc5fc1c50180d3d3e
#
_cell.length_a   1.000
_cell.length_b   1.000
_cell.length_c   1.000
_cell.angle_alpha   90.00
_cell.angle_beta   90.00
_cell.angle_gamma   90.00
#
_symmetry.space_group_name_H-M   'P 1'
#
loop_
_entity.id
_entity.type
_entity.pdbx_description
1 polymer ?
#
loop_
_entity_poly.entity_id
_entity_poly.type
_entity_poly.pdbx_seq_one_letter_code
_entity_poly.pdbx_strand_id
1 'polypeptide(L)'
;MSDWIRVCALDEIAPQGSRVVASSQGDIAIFRTAADQVFGLHDKCPHKGGPLSQGIVHSNAVTCPLHGLKIGLKDGEAVAPDKGCAKTFAVKLDAGEVWLQLK
;
A
#
# COMPACT_ATOMS: atom_id res chain seq x y z
N MET A 1 -6.48 23.69 -3.56
CA MET A 1 -7.14 22.55 -4.22
C MET A 1 -6.58 21.25 -3.70
N SER A 2 -7.45 20.29 -3.53
CA SER A 2 -7.05 18.96 -3.07
C SER A 2 -6.58 18.13 -4.25
N ASP A 3 -5.49 17.40 -4.05
CA ASP A 3 -5.03 16.42 -5.03
C ASP A 3 -5.56 15.02 -4.72
N TRP A 4 -6.57 14.95 -3.88
CA TRP A 4 -7.19 13.69 -3.50
C TRP A 4 -8.09 13.18 -4.61
N ILE A 5 -7.94 11.91 -4.94
CA ILE A 5 -8.82 11.22 -5.87
C ILE A 5 -9.53 10.08 -5.16
N ARG A 6 -10.80 9.88 -5.48
CA ARG A 6 -11.55 8.75 -4.97
C ARG A 6 -11.10 7.49 -5.70
N VAL A 7 -10.76 6.47 -4.96
CA VAL A 7 -10.32 5.19 -5.54
C VAL A 7 -11.47 4.19 -5.59
N CYS A 8 -12.05 3.91 -4.44
CA CYS A 8 -13.07 2.86 -4.33
C CYS A 8 -13.73 2.94 -2.95
N ALA A 9 -14.78 2.16 -2.75
CA ALA A 9 -15.32 1.95 -1.41
C ALA A 9 -14.41 0.99 -0.66
N LEU A 10 -14.35 1.12 0.67
CA LEU A 10 -13.54 0.22 1.50
C LEU A 10 -13.91 -1.24 1.27
N ASP A 11 -15.19 -1.51 1.06
CA ASP A 11 -15.68 -2.88 0.86
C ASP A 11 -15.15 -3.53 -0.41
N GLU A 12 -14.59 -2.74 -1.33
CA GLU A 12 -14.01 -3.27 -2.56
C GLU A 12 -12.59 -3.78 -2.36
N ILE A 13 -12.02 -3.58 -1.17
CA ILE A 13 -10.73 -4.14 -0.80
C ILE A 13 -10.99 -5.16 0.31
N ALA A 14 -10.63 -6.41 0.10
CA ALA A 14 -10.78 -7.44 1.13
C ALA A 14 -9.92 -7.10 2.35
N PRO A 15 -10.36 -7.45 3.57
CA PRO A 15 -9.49 -7.29 4.75
C PRO A 15 -8.16 -8.00 4.51
N GLN A 16 -7.07 -7.31 4.84
CA GLN A 16 -5.70 -7.79 4.59
C GLN A 16 -5.42 -7.99 3.10
N GLY A 17 -6.20 -7.35 2.25
CA GLY A 17 -6.01 -7.35 0.81
C GLY A 17 -5.47 -6.03 0.29
N SER A 18 -5.47 -5.91 -1.04
CA SER A 18 -4.95 -4.72 -1.70
C SER A 18 -5.68 -4.44 -3.00
N ARG A 19 -5.50 -3.21 -3.49
CA ARG A 19 -6.00 -2.80 -4.80
C ARG A 19 -4.92 -1.96 -5.47
N VAL A 20 -4.68 -2.23 -6.75
CA VAL A 20 -3.67 -1.49 -7.52
C VAL A 20 -4.34 -0.36 -8.28
N VAL A 21 -3.75 0.82 -8.23
CA VAL A 21 -4.19 2.01 -8.95
C VAL A 21 -3.07 2.43 -9.90
N ALA A 22 -3.37 2.48 -11.19
CA ALA A 22 -2.41 2.98 -12.17
C ALA A 22 -2.35 4.50 -12.08
N SER A 23 -1.15 5.05 -12.09
CA SER A 23 -0.96 6.50 -12.03
C SER A 23 0.20 6.93 -12.90
N SER A 24 0.35 8.24 -13.07
CA SER A 24 1.50 8.82 -13.80
C SER A 24 2.82 8.55 -13.07
N GLN A 25 2.77 8.19 -11.80
CA GLN A 25 3.95 7.86 -10.99
C GLN A 25 4.19 6.36 -10.88
N GLY A 26 3.51 5.56 -11.70
CA GLY A 26 3.56 4.11 -11.65
C GLY A 26 2.37 3.54 -10.88
N ASP A 27 2.36 2.23 -10.72
CA ASP A 27 1.29 1.56 -10.01
C ASP A 27 1.42 1.79 -8.50
N ILE A 28 0.30 2.09 -7.87
CA ILE A 28 0.22 2.31 -6.43
C ILE A 28 -0.66 1.22 -5.84
N ALA A 29 -0.13 0.51 -4.85
CA ALA A 29 -0.89 -0.50 -4.13
C ALA A 29 -1.53 0.13 -2.91
N ILE A 30 -2.82 -0.05 -2.75
CA ILE A 30 -3.55 0.40 -1.57
C ILE A 30 -3.90 -0.83 -0.76
N PHE A 31 -3.42 -0.86 0.48
CA PHE A 31 -3.58 -2.01 1.37
C PHE A 31 -4.62 -1.70 2.43
N ARG A 32 -5.42 -2.72 2.76
CA ARG A 32 -6.36 -2.66 3.87
C ARG A 32 -5.90 -3.62 4.96
N THR A 33 -5.73 -3.11 6.18
CA THR A 33 -5.33 -3.96 7.31
C THR A 33 -6.56 -4.65 7.91
N ALA A 34 -6.33 -5.62 8.79
CA ALA A 34 -7.41 -6.28 9.52
C ALA A 34 -8.18 -5.31 10.42
N ALA A 35 -7.56 -4.18 10.79
CA ALA A 35 -8.20 -3.13 11.58
C ALA A 35 -8.88 -2.06 10.71
N ASP A 36 -9.05 -2.34 9.42
CA ASP A 36 -9.68 -1.44 8.45
C ASP A 36 -8.93 -0.12 8.23
N GLN A 37 -7.64 -0.10 8.52
CA GLN A 37 -6.78 1.02 8.15
C GLN A 37 -6.32 0.84 6.71
N VAL A 38 -6.12 1.95 6.02
CA VAL A 38 -5.69 1.93 4.61
C VAL A 38 -4.37 2.67 4.46
N PHE A 39 -3.50 2.11 3.61
CA PHE A 39 -2.18 2.68 3.34
C PHE A 39 -1.85 2.53 1.86
N GLY A 40 -1.07 3.47 1.33
CA GLY A 40 -0.65 3.43 -0.07
C GLY A 40 0.86 3.36 -0.19
N LEU A 41 1.33 2.42 -1.00
CA LEU A 41 2.74 2.27 -1.34
C LEU A 41 2.89 2.13 -2.84
N HIS A 42 4.04 2.54 -3.36
CA HIS A 42 4.40 2.21 -4.73
C HIS A 42 4.40 0.68 -4.86
N ASP A 43 3.71 0.15 -5.88
CA ASP A 43 3.54 -1.30 -6.04
C ASP A 43 4.79 -1.95 -6.59
N LYS A 44 5.89 -1.79 -5.87
CA LYS A 44 7.18 -2.28 -6.30
C LYS A 44 8.06 -2.56 -5.08
N CYS A 45 8.46 -3.80 -4.94
CA CYS A 45 9.36 -4.17 -3.84
C CYS A 45 10.71 -3.47 -4.03
N PRO A 46 11.23 -2.77 -3.03
CA PRO A 46 12.50 -2.05 -3.15
C PRO A 46 13.69 -2.95 -3.43
N HIS A 47 13.59 -4.24 -3.11
CA HIS A 47 14.68 -5.19 -3.28
C HIS A 47 14.74 -5.78 -4.69
N LYS A 48 13.61 -6.25 -5.21
CA LYS A 48 13.57 -6.96 -6.50
C LYS A 48 12.56 -6.42 -7.49
N GLY A 49 11.82 -5.40 -7.11
CA GLY A 49 10.84 -4.79 -8.00
C GLY A 49 9.57 -5.59 -8.21
N GLY A 50 9.35 -6.66 -7.45
CA GLY A 50 8.12 -7.42 -7.54
C GLY A 50 6.92 -6.64 -6.99
N PRO A 51 5.70 -6.98 -7.39
CA PRO A 51 4.51 -6.24 -6.97
C PRO A 51 4.17 -6.52 -5.51
N LEU A 52 4.25 -5.47 -4.68
CA LEU A 52 3.89 -5.59 -3.27
C LEU A 52 2.43 -5.95 -3.07
N SER A 53 1.57 -5.59 -4.02
CA SER A 53 0.15 -5.93 -3.97
C SER A 53 -0.11 -7.43 -3.95
N GLN A 54 0.84 -8.23 -4.41
CA GLN A 54 0.74 -9.69 -4.38
C GLN A 54 1.21 -10.27 -3.04
N GLY A 55 1.72 -9.42 -2.16
CA GLY A 55 2.22 -9.85 -0.86
C GLY A 55 1.12 -10.08 0.16
N ILE A 56 1.53 -10.55 1.33
CA ILE A 56 0.63 -10.84 2.42
C ILE A 56 0.64 -9.69 3.42
N VAL A 57 -0.54 -9.11 3.68
CA VAL A 57 -0.70 -8.06 4.69
C VAL A 57 -0.92 -8.70 6.04
N HIS A 58 -0.14 -8.28 7.04
CA HIS A 58 -0.33 -8.72 8.42
C HIS A 58 0.08 -7.58 9.34
N SER A 59 -0.75 -7.29 10.34
CA SER A 59 -0.60 -6.10 11.17
C SER A 59 -0.47 -4.86 10.27
N ASN A 60 0.53 -4.04 10.47
CA ASN A 60 0.77 -2.84 9.66
C ASN A 60 1.93 -3.02 8.70
N ALA A 61 2.08 -4.23 8.15
CA ALA A 61 3.18 -4.54 7.23
C ALA A 61 2.68 -5.43 6.09
N VAL A 62 3.44 -5.45 5.00
CA VAL A 62 3.23 -6.38 3.89
C VAL A 62 4.51 -7.15 3.64
N THR A 63 4.37 -8.46 3.42
CA THR A 63 5.51 -9.31 3.09
C THR A 63 5.59 -9.48 1.58
N CYS A 64 6.73 -9.06 1.00
CA CYS A 64 6.97 -9.19 -0.43
C CYS A 64 6.95 -10.67 -0.82
N PRO A 65 6.24 -11.04 -1.91
CA PRO A 65 6.12 -12.45 -2.28
C PRO A 65 7.41 -13.09 -2.79
N LEU A 66 8.38 -12.28 -3.21
CA LEU A 66 9.60 -12.82 -3.82
C LEU A 66 10.63 -13.31 -2.80
N HIS A 67 10.82 -12.57 -1.72
CA HIS A 67 11.90 -12.86 -0.77
C HIS A 67 11.48 -12.79 0.69
N GLY A 68 10.20 -12.65 0.95
CA GLY A 68 9.72 -12.53 2.31
C GLY A 68 10.11 -11.22 2.98
N LEU A 69 10.56 -10.22 2.21
CA LEU A 69 10.91 -8.92 2.76
C LEU A 69 9.66 -8.25 3.32
N LYS A 70 9.72 -7.83 4.57
CA LYS A 70 8.60 -7.16 5.23
C LYS A 70 8.75 -5.66 5.11
N ILE A 71 7.70 -4.99 4.63
CA ILE A 71 7.67 -3.55 4.45
C ILE A 71 6.59 -2.97 5.35
N GLY A 72 6.95 -1.99 6.17
CA GLY A 72 5.97 -1.27 6.98
C GLY A 72 5.04 -0.46 6.11
N LEU A 73 3.74 -0.58 6.32
CA LEU A 73 2.76 0.13 5.50
C LEU A 73 2.74 1.62 5.78
N LYS A 74 3.04 2.01 7.02
CA LYS A 74 2.98 3.40 7.43
C LYS A 74 4.14 4.23 6.87
N ASP A 75 5.33 3.69 6.85
CA ASP A 75 6.54 4.41 6.45
C ASP A 75 7.19 3.88 5.17
N GLY A 76 6.75 2.72 4.68
CA GLY A 76 7.31 2.11 3.48
C GLY A 76 8.69 1.53 3.67
N GLU A 77 9.19 1.44 4.89
CA GLU A 77 10.54 0.97 5.15
C GLU A 77 10.59 -0.52 5.44
N ALA A 78 11.64 -1.16 4.96
CA ALA A 78 11.87 -2.57 5.26
C ALA A 78 12.10 -2.75 6.76
N VAL A 79 11.52 -3.83 7.30
CA VAL A 79 11.69 -4.17 8.72
C VAL A 79 13.11 -4.70 8.92
N ALA A 80 13.79 -4.20 9.96
CA ALA A 80 15.15 -4.64 10.26
C ALA A 80 15.21 -6.17 10.44
N PRO A 81 16.29 -6.84 10.03
CA PRO A 81 17.57 -6.27 9.61
C PRO A 81 17.65 -5.90 8.14
N ASP A 82 16.56 -6.05 7.39
CA ASP A 82 16.52 -5.72 5.98
C ASP A 82 16.58 -4.21 5.76
N LYS A 83 16.97 -3.80 4.56
CA LYS A 83 17.09 -2.40 4.20
C LYS A 83 16.33 -2.12 2.91
N GLY A 84 15.92 -0.88 2.75
CA GLY A 84 15.20 -0.43 1.58
C GLY A 84 13.89 0.22 1.98
N CYS A 85 13.30 0.94 1.04
CA CYS A 85 12.01 1.57 1.28
C CYS A 85 11.21 1.64 -0.01
N ALA A 86 9.90 1.53 0.12
CA ALA A 86 8.96 1.78 -0.96
C ALA A 86 8.39 3.18 -0.75
N LYS A 87 8.16 3.89 -1.86
CA LYS A 87 7.56 5.22 -1.76
C LYS A 87 6.16 5.11 -1.20
N THR A 88 5.84 5.94 -0.21
CA THR A 88 4.50 5.99 0.37
C THR A 88 3.66 7.06 -0.29
N PHE A 89 2.35 6.85 -0.29
CA PHE A 89 1.37 7.82 -0.76
C PHE A 89 0.33 8.00 0.33
N ALA A 90 -0.13 9.22 0.52
CA ALA A 90 -1.17 9.48 1.50
C ALA A 90 -2.48 8.85 1.04
N VAL A 91 -3.10 8.09 1.92
CA VAL A 91 -4.39 7.45 1.68
C VAL A 91 -5.25 7.73 2.90
N LYS A 92 -6.51 8.05 2.67
CA LYS A 92 -7.45 8.28 3.77
C LYS A 92 -8.74 7.51 3.53
N LEU A 93 -9.45 7.25 4.62
CA LEU A 93 -10.77 6.67 4.60
C LEU A 93 -11.74 7.74 5.06
N ASP A 94 -12.72 8.06 4.23
CA ASP A 94 -13.71 9.09 4.53
C ASP A 94 -15.08 8.61 4.09
N ALA A 95 -16.01 8.54 5.03
CA ALA A 95 -17.39 8.08 4.77
C ALA A 95 -17.43 6.72 4.07
N GLY A 96 -16.54 5.81 4.44
CA GLY A 96 -16.48 4.47 3.87
C GLY A 96 -15.82 4.41 2.50
N GLU A 97 -15.23 5.51 2.05
CA GLU A 97 -14.56 5.57 0.75
C GLU A 97 -13.06 5.82 0.90
N VAL A 98 -12.30 5.19 0.02
CA VAL A 98 -10.83 5.28 0.02
C VAL A 98 -10.40 6.37 -0.94
N TRP A 99 -9.58 7.29 -0.46
CA TRP A 99 -9.03 8.42 -1.22
C TRP A 99 -7.51 8.36 -1.23
N LEU A 100 -6.94 8.68 -2.37
CA LEU A 100 -5.50 8.66 -2.60
C LEU A 100 -5.01 10.05 -3.01
N GLN A 101 -3.90 10.47 -2.43
CA GLN A 101 -3.23 11.72 -2.82
C GLN A 101 -1.98 11.37 -3.62
N LEU A 102 -1.89 11.91 -4.84
CA LEU A 102 -0.79 11.59 -5.76
C LEU A 102 0.44 12.49 -5.61
N LYS A 103 0.38 13.44 -4.72
CA LYS A 103 1.53 14.31 -4.46
C LYS A 103 2.24 14.01 -3.19
#